data_68c61b3e462d381dff4e241d52ff1f5a
#
_entry.id   68c61b3e462d381dff4e241d52ff1f5a
#
_cell.length_a   1.000
_cell.length_b   1.000
_cell.length_c   1.000
_cell.angle_alpha   90.00
_cell.angle_beta   90.00
_cell.angle_gamma   90.00
#
_symmetry.space_group_name_H-M   'P 1'
#
loop_
_entity.id
_entity.type
_entity.pdbx_description
1 polymer ?
#
loop_
_entity_poly.entity_id
_entity_poly.type
_entity_poly.pdbx_seq_one_letter_code
_entity_poly.pdbx_strand_id
1 'polypeptide(L)'
;MRFLLGVLVGYSLRGKQKLLIRFLVTLALVVYVVIPAIALLGLSIDVQRERRSRPAQTKVPVVKGLTYEDAEKKLHAATLNIRLLATRYDSTFHPGLIIDQTPAPGEEVVCGYPVGVTLNKKDYVGPGP
;
A
#
# COMPACT_ATOMS: atom_id res chain seq x y z
N MET A 1 6.37 -48.43 -63.11
CA MET A 1 6.15 -48.66 -61.69
C MET A 1 6.90 -47.67 -60.75
N ARG A 2 8.06 -47.21 -61.07
CA ARG A 2 8.83 -46.24 -60.21
C ARG A 2 8.17 -44.88 -60.06
N PHE A 3 7.36 -44.42 -61.01
CA PHE A 3 6.69 -43.12 -61.00
C PHE A 3 5.49 -43.08 -60.06
N LEU A 4 4.73 -44.15 -59.91
CA LEU A 4 3.57 -44.27 -59.07
C LEU A 4 3.94 -44.32 -57.56
N LEU A 5 5.06 -44.95 -57.23
CA LEU A 5 5.60 -44.97 -55.88
C LEU A 5 6.05 -43.57 -55.40
N GLY A 6 6.62 -42.76 -56.27
CA GLY A 6 7.00 -41.37 -55.93
C GLY A 6 5.80 -40.45 -55.65
N VAL A 7 4.71 -40.62 -56.43
CA VAL A 7 3.48 -39.87 -56.25
C VAL A 7 2.72 -40.28 -54.95
N LEU A 8 2.68 -41.56 -54.66
CA LEU A 8 2.06 -42.10 -53.42
C LEU A 8 2.81 -41.69 -52.16
N VAL A 9 4.14 -41.74 -52.19
CA VAL A 9 4.99 -41.26 -51.08
C VAL A 9 4.86 -39.77 -50.91
N GLY A 10 4.83 -38.98 -52.02
CA GLY A 10 4.62 -37.52 -51.96
C GLY A 10 3.24 -37.12 -51.42
N TYR A 11 2.19 -37.90 -51.72
CA TYR A 11 0.85 -37.63 -51.21
C TYR A 11 0.72 -37.95 -49.73
N SER A 12 1.36 -39.03 -49.27
CA SER A 12 1.43 -39.39 -47.83
C SER A 12 2.20 -38.41 -47.00
N LEU A 13 3.30 -37.85 -47.56
CA LEU A 13 4.10 -36.82 -46.89
C LEU A 13 3.37 -35.47 -46.77
N ARG A 14 2.52 -35.09 -47.76
CA ARG A 14 1.71 -33.87 -47.68
C ARG A 14 0.73 -33.88 -46.53
N GLY A 15 0.12 -35.01 -46.19
CA GLY A 15 -0.79 -35.14 -45.04
C GLY A 15 -0.05 -34.96 -43.71
N LYS A 16 1.10 -35.56 -43.55
CA LYS A 16 1.94 -35.45 -42.34
C LYS A 16 2.51 -34.05 -42.18
N GLN A 17 2.90 -33.38 -43.27
CA GLN A 17 3.38 -31.99 -43.24
C GLN A 17 2.28 -31.01 -42.77
N LYS A 18 1.04 -31.19 -43.26
CA LYS A 18 -0.09 -30.36 -42.81
C LYS A 18 -0.40 -30.55 -41.32
N LEU A 19 -0.28 -31.75 -40.82
CA LEU A 19 -0.44 -32.05 -39.39
C LEU A 19 0.67 -31.43 -38.55
N LEU A 20 1.90 -31.52 -39.02
CA LEU A 20 3.06 -30.93 -38.39
C LEU A 20 2.99 -29.38 -38.33
N ILE A 21 2.57 -28.77 -39.43
CA ILE A 21 2.37 -27.32 -39.50
C ILE A 21 1.27 -26.87 -38.55
N ARG A 22 0.14 -27.58 -38.49
CA ARG A 22 -0.93 -27.30 -37.53
C ARG A 22 -0.44 -27.40 -36.10
N PHE A 23 0.32 -28.43 -35.76
CA PHE A 23 0.91 -28.61 -34.45
C PHE A 23 1.89 -27.49 -34.09
N LEU A 24 2.75 -27.10 -35.00
CA LEU A 24 3.70 -25.99 -34.78
C LEU A 24 2.99 -24.63 -34.61
N VAL A 25 1.93 -24.38 -35.38
CA VAL A 25 1.13 -23.15 -35.26
C VAL A 25 0.40 -23.10 -33.91
N THR A 26 -0.19 -24.23 -33.48
CA THR A 26 -0.84 -24.26 -32.16
C THR A 26 0.15 -24.12 -31.02
N LEU A 27 1.32 -24.73 -31.12
CA LEU A 27 2.39 -24.57 -30.14
C LEU A 27 2.87 -23.13 -30.06
N ALA A 28 3.08 -22.49 -31.22
CA ALA A 28 3.46 -21.08 -31.28
C ALA A 28 2.37 -20.17 -30.66
N LEU A 29 1.10 -20.42 -30.92
CA LEU A 29 -0.02 -19.70 -30.33
C LEU A 29 -0.03 -19.81 -28.79
N VAL A 30 0.20 -21.01 -28.28
CA VAL A 30 0.25 -21.25 -26.83
C VAL A 30 1.44 -20.49 -26.21
N VAL A 31 2.61 -20.59 -26.81
CA VAL A 31 3.82 -19.95 -26.26
C VAL A 31 3.75 -18.43 -26.34
N TYR A 32 3.34 -17.87 -27.48
CA TYR A 32 3.39 -16.42 -27.69
C TYR A 32 2.17 -15.65 -27.22
N VAL A 33 1.02 -16.30 -27.03
CA VAL A 33 -0.23 -15.64 -26.62
C VAL A 33 -0.66 -16.04 -25.22
N VAL A 34 -0.75 -17.34 -24.96
CA VAL A 34 -1.34 -17.85 -23.69
C VAL A 34 -0.40 -17.61 -22.51
N ILE A 35 0.89 -17.90 -22.67
CA ILE A 35 1.85 -17.76 -21.57
C ILE A 35 2.00 -16.29 -21.14
N PRO A 36 2.21 -15.30 -22.02
CA PRO A 36 2.25 -13.90 -21.62
C PRO A 36 0.93 -13.39 -21.03
N ALA A 37 -0.22 -13.85 -21.55
CA ALA A 37 -1.51 -13.47 -21.00
C ALA A 37 -1.71 -13.96 -19.56
N ILE A 38 -1.29 -15.18 -19.25
CA ILE A 38 -1.33 -15.74 -17.88
C ILE A 38 -0.35 -14.99 -16.98
N ALA A 39 0.85 -14.66 -17.47
CA ALA A 39 1.84 -13.89 -16.71
C ALA A 39 1.32 -12.48 -16.36
N LEU A 40 0.70 -11.78 -17.30
CA LEU A 40 0.08 -10.47 -17.07
C LEU A 40 -1.08 -10.56 -16.07
N LEU A 41 -1.89 -11.60 -16.13
CA LEU A 41 -2.97 -11.83 -15.18
C LEU A 41 -2.44 -12.09 -13.77
N GLY A 42 -1.37 -12.88 -13.64
CA GLY A 42 -0.68 -13.15 -12.39
C GLY A 42 -0.12 -11.88 -11.76
N LEU A 43 0.56 -11.04 -12.52
CA LEU A 43 1.08 -9.74 -12.08
C LEU A 43 -0.04 -8.80 -11.59
N SER A 44 -1.19 -8.82 -12.24
CA SER A 44 -2.35 -8.01 -11.85
C SER A 44 -2.90 -8.42 -10.47
N ILE A 45 -2.91 -9.71 -10.19
CA ILE A 45 -3.38 -10.27 -8.91
C ILE A 45 -2.41 -9.91 -7.79
N ASP A 46 -1.10 -9.98 -8.02
CA ASP A 46 -0.09 -9.65 -7.02
C ASP A 46 -0.11 -8.16 -6.66
N VAL A 47 -0.22 -7.27 -7.64
CA VAL A 47 -0.36 -5.83 -7.40
C VAL A 47 -1.61 -5.49 -6.59
N GLN A 48 -2.73 -6.17 -6.84
CA GLN A 48 -3.94 -5.98 -6.04
C GLN A 48 -3.81 -6.53 -4.61
N ARG A 49 -3.06 -7.62 -4.43
CA ARG A 49 -2.79 -8.20 -3.13
C ARG A 49 -1.93 -7.30 -2.26
N GLU A 50 -0.89 -6.69 -2.83
CA GLU A 50 -0.06 -5.69 -2.15
C GLU A 50 -0.85 -4.44 -1.74
N ARG A 51 -1.76 -3.97 -2.60
CA ARG A 51 -2.64 -2.83 -2.26
C ARG A 51 -3.57 -3.14 -1.09
N ARG A 52 -4.08 -4.36 -0.97
CA ARG A 52 -4.93 -4.80 0.14
C ARG A 52 -4.14 -5.04 1.43
N SER A 53 -2.85 -5.33 1.32
CA SER A 53 -1.96 -5.59 2.47
C SER A 53 -1.36 -4.30 3.05
N ARG A 54 -1.51 -3.15 2.39
CA ARG A 54 -1.06 -1.88 2.96
C ARG A 54 -1.97 -1.49 4.12
N PRO A 55 -1.42 -1.25 5.31
CA PRO A 55 -2.21 -0.76 6.42
C PRO A 55 -2.87 0.56 6.04
N ALA A 56 -4.11 0.75 6.49
CA ALA A 56 -4.84 1.99 6.27
C ALA A 56 -4.03 3.16 6.85
N GLN A 57 -3.91 4.24 6.08
CA GLN A 57 -3.21 5.45 6.48
C GLN A 57 -4.21 6.57 6.72
N THR A 58 -3.88 7.46 7.63
CA THR A 58 -4.65 8.65 7.96
C THR A 58 -3.73 9.84 8.16
N LYS A 59 -4.27 11.05 8.00
CA LYS A 59 -3.51 12.28 8.23
C LYS A 59 -3.63 12.72 9.67
N VAL A 60 -2.53 13.16 10.25
CA VAL A 60 -2.50 13.71 11.61
C VAL A 60 -3.21 15.06 11.65
N PRO A 61 -4.29 15.22 12.44
CA PRO A 61 -4.95 16.49 12.59
C PRO A 61 -4.16 17.44 13.49
N VAL A 62 -4.45 18.73 13.40
CA VAL A 62 -3.91 19.75 14.30
C VAL A 62 -4.56 19.62 15.67
N VAL A 63 -3.78 19.37 16.71
CA VAL A 63 -4.24 19.30 18.11
C VAL A 63 -3.56 20.34 19.01
N LYS A 64 -2.60 21.07 18.51
CA LYS A 64 -1.95 22.18 19.20
C LYS A 64 -2.98 23.26 19.56
N GLY A 65 -2.95 23.75 20.80
CA GLY A 65 -3.91 24.72 21.33
C GLY A 65 -5.22 24.14 21.84
N LEU A 66 -5.43 22.84 21.76
CA LEU A 66 -6.59 22.14 22.33
C LEU A 66 -6.28 21.61 23.74
N THR A 67 -7.34 21.32 24.51
CA THR A 67 -7.23 20.54 25.75
C THR A 67 -6.90 19.09 25.42
N TYR A 68 -6.42 18.34 26.40
CA TYR A 68 -6.10 16.92 26.21
C TYR A 68 -7.34 16.10 25.77
N GLU A 69 -8.50 16.35 26.40
CA GLU A 69 -9.75 15.66 26.06
C GLU A 69 -10.24 15.96 24.64
N ASP A 70 -10.17 17.22 24.22
CA ASP A 70 -10.60 17.60 22.86
C ASP A 70 -9.65 17.06 21.80
N ALA A 71 -8.36 17.04 22.10
CA ALA A 71 -7.35 16.42 21.26
C ALA A 71 -7.56 14.91 21.14
N GLU A 72 -7.85 14.23 22.23
CA GLU A 72 -8.16 12.81 22.26
C GLU A 72 -9.36 12.48 21.34
N LYS A 73 -10.46 13.20 21.50
CA LYS A 73 -11.65 13.04 20.65
C LYS A 73 -11.33 13.25 19.17
N LYS A 74 -10.53 14.29 18.86
CA LYS A 74 -10.14 14.63 17.48
C LYS A 74 -9.21 13.57 16.86
N LEU A 75 -8.27 13.05 17.64
CA LEU A 75 -7.38 11.98 17.20
C LEU A 75 -8.13 10.65 17.03
N HIS A 76 -9.04 10.31 17.94
CA HIS A 76 -9.90 9.14 17.80
C HIS A 76 -10.78 9.19 16.54
N ALA A 77 -11.34 10.36 16.22
CA ALA A 77 -12.09 10.57 14.98
C ALA A 77 -11.23 10.34 13.71
N ALA A 78 -9.92 10.58 13.82
CA ALA A 78 -8.95 10.30 12.76
C ALA A 78 -8.34 8.89 12.87
N THR A 79 -8.88 8.00 13.71
CA THR A 79 -8.36 6.64 13.97
C THR A 79 -6.93 6.61 14.50
N LEU A 80 -6.56 7.61 15.29
CA LEU A 80 -5.25 7.74 15.91
C LEU A 80 -5.36 7.66 17.44
N ASN A 81 -4.26 7.30 18.08
CA ASN A 81 -4.15 7.29 19.53
C ASN A 81 -3.42 8.54 20.03
N ILE A 82 -3.65 8.92 21.28
CA ILE A 82 -2.96 10.02 21.94
C ILE A 82 -1.97 9.47 22.98
N ARG A 83 -0.80 10.10 23.08
CA ARG A 83 0.20 9.80 24.08
C ARG A 83 0.80 11.08 24.66
N LEU A 84 0.80 11.22 25.96
CA LEU A 84 1.50 12.30 26.63
C LEU A 84 3.00 12.03 26.61
N LEU A 85 3.77 12.93 26.00
CA LEU A 85 5.24 12.84 25.94
C LEU A 85 5.88 13.59 27.10
N ALA A 86 5.45 14.83 27.32
CA ALA A 86 6.02 15.70 28.32
C ALA A 86 5.05 16.78 28.76
N THR A 87 5.39 17.43 29.86
CA THR A 87 4.76 18.67 30.30
C THR A 87 5.85 19.74 30.38
N ARG A 88 5.60 20.90 29.78
CA ARG A 88 6.54 22.03 29.73
C ARG A 88 5.78 23.32 30.03
N TYR A 89 6.42 24.28 30.66
CA TYR A 89 5.86 25.60 30.83
C TYR A 89 6.11 26.47 29.62
N ASP A 90 5.07 27.10 29.12
CA ASP A 90 5.14 28.10 28.06
C ASP A 90 4.12 29.21 28.37
N SER A 91 4.63 30.44 28.53
CA SER A 91 3.82 31.62 28.86
C SER A 91 2.87 32.04 27.74
N THR A 92 3.11 31.58 26.54
CA THR A 92 2.31 31.93 25.35
C THR A 92 0.95 31.19 25.31
N PHE A 93 0.87 30.05 25.97
CA PHE A 93 -0.34 29.19 25.99
C PHE A 93 -0.95 29.16 27.39
N HIS A 94 -2.29 29.03 27.43
CA HIS A 94 -2.96 28.78 28.71
C HIS A 94 -2.56 27.43 29.31
N PRO A 95 -2.52 27.31 30.62
CA PRO A 95 -2.27 26.04 31.29
C PRO A 95 -3.25 24.95 30.88
N GLY A 96 -2.76 23.74 30.69
CA GLY A 96 -3.58 22.59 30.29
C GLY A 96 -3.79 22.44 28.78
N LEU A 97 -3.31 23.37 27.97
CA LEU A 97 -3.36 23.25 26.51
C LEU A 97 -2.14 22.51 25.95
N ILE A 98 -2.34 21.87 24.80
CA ILE A 98 -1.26 21.23 24.04
C ILE A 98 -0.43 22.30 23.37
N ILE A 99 0.87 22.32 23.65
CA ILE A 99 1.84 23.27 23.09
C ILE A 99 2.64 22.70 21.93
N ASP A 100 2.74 21.38 21.85
CA ASP A 100 3.49 20.72 20.78
C ASP A 100 2.91 19.33 20.48
N GLN A 101 3.09 18.85 19.25
CA GLN A 101 2.65 17.52 18.81
C GLN A 101 3.66 16.88 17.87
N THR A 102 3.78 15.56 17.95
CA THR A 102 4.60 14.75 17.05
C THR A 102 3.85 13.46 16.71
N PRO A 103 3.61 13.10 15.45
CA PRO A 103 4.06 13.74 14.19
C PRO A 103 3.44 15.12 13.93
N ALA A 104 4.02 15.83 12.94
CA ALA A 104 3.51 17.14 12.52
C ALA A 104 2.09 17.03 11.92
N PRO A 105 1.25 18.09 12.03
CA PRO A 105 -0.05 18.13 11.38
C PRO A 105 0.05 17.93 9.87
N GLY A 106 -0.84 17.11 9.30
CA GLY A 106 -0.86 16.79 7.88
C GLY A 106 0.05 15.64 7.46
N GLU A 107 0.89 15.13 8.34
CA GLU A 107 1.73 13.96 8.09
C GLU A 107 0.86 12.70 7.97
N GLU A 108 1.19 11.80 7.03
CA GLU A 108 0.48 10.54 6.85
C GLU A 108 1.10 9.45 7.72
N VAL A 109 0.27 8.84 8.54
CA VAL A 109 0.65 7.77 9.47
C VAL A 109 -0.32 6.60 9.37
N VAL A 110 0.11 5.45 9.84
CA VAL A 110 -0.74 4.26 9.91
C VAL A 110 -1.84 4.47 10.94
N CYS A 111 -3.06 4.00 10.65
CA CYS A 111 -4.16 4.00 11.62
C CYS A 111 -3.73 3.33 12.93
N GLY A 112 -4.12 3.92 14.06
CA GLY A 112 -3.70 3.47 15.39
C GLY A 112 -2.33 4.02 15.84
N TYR A 113 -1.65 4.83 15.02
CA TYR A 113 -0.38 5.44 15.41
C TYR A 113 -0.55 6.36 16.62
N PRO A 114 0.34 6.30 17.63
CA PRO A 114 0.27 7.18 18.78
C PRO A 114 0.84 8.57 18.46
N VAL A 115 -0.02 9.59 18.52
CA VAL A 115 0.40 10.99 18.41
C VAL A 115 0.86 11.47 19.78
N GLY A 116 2.12 11.84 19.86
CA GLY A 116 2.71 12.39 21.07
C GLY A 116 2.36 13.87 21.24
N VAL A 117 1.92 14.26 22.41
CA VAL A 117 1.57 15.64 22.75
C VAL A 117 2.33 16.13 23.98
N THR A 118 2.67 17.41 23.99
CA THR A 118 3.26 18.10 25.14
C THR A 118 2.24 19.08 25.70
N LEU A 119 1.92 18.93 26.98
CA LEU A 119 0.99 19.82 27.69
C LEU A 119 1.70 20.99 28.34
N ASN A 120 1.02 22.13 28.37
CA ASN A 120 1.47 23.28 29.15
C ASN A 120 1.16 23.07 30.65
N LYS A 121 2.18 23.19 31.47
CA LYS A 121 2.01 23.20 32.95
C LYS A 121 1.31 24.47 33.40
N LYS A 122 0.59 24.38 34.51
CA LYS A 122 0.27 25.54 35.33
C LYS A 122 1.55 26.18 35.82
N ASP A 123 1.52 27.49 36.01
CA ASP A 123 2.63 28.36 36.39
C ASP A 123 3.80 27.67 37.09
N TYR A 124 4.99 27.95 36.61
CA TYR A 124 6.20 27.58 37.31
C TYR A 124 6.20 28.35 38.66
N VAL A 125 5.72 27.70 39.69
CA VAL A 125 6.07 28.13 41.06
C VAL A 125 7.51 27.67 41.26
N GLY A 126 8.45 28.55 40.98
CA GLY A 126 9.85 28.31 41.31
C GLY A 126 9.98 27.88 42.78
N PRO A 127 11.05 27.17 43.15
CA PRO A 127 11.32 26.91 44.55
C PRO A 127 11.30 28.24 45.25
N GLY A 128 10.36 28.40 46.17
CA GLY A 128 10.29 29.58 47.03
C GLY A 128 11.63 29.80 47.73
N PRO A 129 11.92 31.03 48.11
CA PRO A 129 13.18 31.38 48.79
C PRO A 129 13.40 30.57 50.05
#